data_b308208137e7611ea050e1f561977222
#
_entry.id   b308208137e7611ea050e1f561977222
#
_cell.length_a   1.000
_cell.length_b   1.000
_cell.length_c   1.000
_cell.angle_alpha   90.00
_cell.angle_beta   90.00
_cell.angle_gamma   90.00
#
_symmetry.space_group_name_H-M   'P 1'
#
loop_
_entity.id
_entity.type
_entity.pdbx_description
1 polymer ?
#
loop_
_entity_poly.entity_id
_entity_poly.type
_entity_poly.pdbx_seq_one_letter_code
_entity_poly.pdbx_strand_id
1 'polypeptide(L)'
;MPRIEHTDFYSHILGMSLKIEVTGHFGYPMIMFPTSQGDYTQNHDFKLNESLNWLVENGKVKLYNIETIDKFSFYDKNIHPSERIRNYELYMQFLKQEFVPYIQRLHSVHRVAVAGASFGGYHAANFAFRFPDVVSHMFCLSGAFSIRNFMDGFSNELVYYNCPREFMRNDEAWKFKHMHIVLSTSDEDICLEQTREMAGILAERGINHWYDEQKWINHDWPLWRMVFPTFVGRFFG
;
A
#
# COMPACT_ATOMS: atom_id res chain seq x y z
N MET A 1 14.92 -2.51 20.89
CA MET A 1 13.79 -1.91 20.16
C MET A 1 14.32 -1.21 18.91
N PRO A 2 13.66 -1.31 17.76
CA PRO A 2 14.10 -0.61 16.56
C PRO A 2 14.21 0.90 16.78
N ARG A 3 15.14 1.55 16.09
CA ARG A 3 15.24 3.02 16.07
C ARG A 3 14.01 3.57 15.35
N ILE A 4 13.39 4.58 15.92
CA ILE A 4 12.25 5.30 15.34
C ILE A 4 12.67 6.76 15.18
N GLU A 5 12.37 7.30 14.00
CA GLU A 5 12.63 8.70 13.65
C GLU A 5 11.38 9.29 12.99
N HIS A 6 11.05 10.52 13.34
CA HIS A 6 10.01 11.29 12.67
C HIS A 6 10.66 12.38 11.82
N THR A 7 10.20 12.53 10.61
CA THR A 7 10.70 13.52 9.65
C THR A 7 9.59 14.02 8.75
N ASP A 8 9.82 15.14 8.10
CA ASP A 8 8.92 15.68 7.10
C ASP A 8 9.56 15.58 5.72
N PHE A 9 8.74 15.31 4.71
CA PHE A 9 9.13 15.34 3.31
C PHE A 9 8.29 16.39 2.59
N TYR A 10 8.93 17.46 2.11
CA TYR A 10 8.23 18.46 1.30
C TYR A 10 8.05 17.97 -0.13
N SER A 11 6.80 17.94 -0.58
CA SER A 11 6.44 17.61 -1.96
C SER A 11 6.19 18.88 -2.76
N HIS A 12 6.93 19.06 -3.85
CA HIS A 12 6.67 20.14 -4.81
C HIS A 12 5.39 19.88 -5.60
N ILE A 13 5.05 18.62 -5.88
CA ILE A 13 3.83 18.22 -6.58
C ILE A 13 2.59 18.54 -5.76
N LEU A 14 2.62 18.26 -4.46
CA LEU A 14 1.49 18.52 -3.56
C LEU A 14 1.50 19.94 -2.98
N GLY A 15 2.65 20.66 -3.03
CA GLY A 15 2.83 21.96 -2.40
C GLY A 15 2.74 21.94 -0.87
N MET A 16 3.02 20.79 -0.24
CA MET A 16 2.94 20.61 1.21
C MET A 16 3.97 19.61 1.72
N SER A 17 4.23 19.64 3.03
CA SER A 17 5.01 18.60 3.70
C SER A 17 4.11 17.45 4.15
N LEU A 18 4.61 16.22 3.97
CA LEU A 18 4.03 15.00 4.49
C LEU A 18 4.90 14.46 5.61
N LYS A 19 4.29 13.98 6.66
CA LYS A 19 4.99 13.38 7.79
C LYS A 19 5.34 11.93 7.50
N ILE A 20 6.48 11.51 8.02
CA ILE A 20 7.00 10.16 7.86
C ILE A 20 7.56 9.68 9.19
N GLU A 21 7.17 8.47 9.61
CA GLU A 21 7.87 7.73 10.65
C GLU A 21 8.77 6.69 9.99
N VAL A 22 10.05 6.73 10.32
CA VAL A 22 11.04 5.77 9.84
C VAL A 22 11.39 4.82 10.96
N THR A 23 11.16 3.51 10.76
CA THR A 23 11.45 2.47 11.74
C THR A 23 12.57 1.56 11.24
N GLY A 24 13.65 1.47 12.01
CA GLY A 24 14.84 0.68 11.68
C GLY A 24 16.03 1.52 11.23
N HIS A 25 17.22 0.89 11.23
CA HIS A 25 18.48 1.57 10.91
C HIS A 25 18.99 1.18 9.51
N PHE A 26 18.72 -0.04 9.06
CA PHE A 26 19.18 -0.61 7.80
C PHE A 26 18.12 -1.58 7.25
N GLY A 27 18.27 -2.05 6.01
CA GLY A 27 17.43 -3.06 5.40
C GLY A 27 16.76 -2.59 4.11
N TYR A 28 16.00 -3.51 3.49
CA TYR A 28 15.27 -3.22 2.27
C TYR A 28 14.14 -2.23 2.56
N PRO A 29 14.01 -1.14 1.79
CA PRO A 29 13.03 -0.11 2.07
C PRO A 29 11.61 -0.57 1.75
N MET A 30 10.71 -0.42 2.72
CA MET A 30 9.31 -0.72 2.60
C MET A 30 8.46 0.50 2.97
N ILE A 31 7.65 0.98 2.03
CA ILE A 31 6.70 2.06 2.25
C ILE A 31 5.43 1.46 2.83
N MET A 32 5.02 1.98 3.99
CA MET A 32 3.87 1.52 4.76
C MET A 32 2.76 2.55 4.70
N PHE A 33 1.58 2.16 4.20
CA PHE A 33 0.41 3.03 4.16
C PHE A 33 -0.48 2.76 5.37
N PRO A 34 -1.04 3.81 6.02
CA PRO A 34 -2.02 3.66 7.09
C PRO A 34 -3.37 3.18 6.56
N THR A 35 -4.25 2.74 7.44
CA THR A 35 -5.65 2.44 7.09
C THR A 35 -6.43 3.73 6.79
N SER A 36 -7.73 3.63 6.52
CA SER A 36 -8.60 4.77 6.20
C SER A 36 -8.42 5.94 7.17
N GLN A 37 -8.07 7.12 6.64
CA GLN A 37 -7.88 8.35 7.39
C GLN A 37 -6.86 8.26 8.54
N GLY A 38 -6.07 7.18 8.59
CA GLY A 38 -5.00 7.04 9.56
C GLY A 38 -3.85 8.01 9.28
N ASP A 39 -3.12 8.37 10.32
CA ASP A 39 -1.90 9.15 10.18
C ASP A 39 -0.66 8.27 10.00
N TYR A 40 0.49 8.89 9.86
CA TYR A 40 1.76 8.23 9.62
C TYR A 40 2.28 7.41 10.82
N THR A 41 1.73 7.56 12.03
CA THR A 41 2.10 6.77 13.22
C THR A 41 1.20 5.56 13.41
N GLN A 42 0.06 5.48 12.72
CA GLN A 42 -0.97 4.49 12.98
C GLN A 42 -0.47 3.04 12.96
N ASN A 43 0.38 2.66 12.00
CA ASN A 43 0.94 1.30 11.94
C ASN A 43 1.82 0.98 13.16
N HIS A 44 2.47 1.98 13.75
CA HIS A 44 3.20 1.88 15.01
C HIS A 44 2.22 1.76 16.19
N ASP A 45 1.27 2.69 16.31
CA ASP A 45 0.35 2.80 17.44
C ASP A 45 -0.47 1.52 17.62
N PHE A 46 -0.85 0.89 16.52
CA PHE A 46 -1.57 -0.39 16.48
C PHE A 46 -0.64 -1.60 16.36
N LYS A 47 0.68 -1.43 16.56
CA LYS A 47 1.68 -2.50 16.66
C LYS A 47 1.88 -3.35 15.39
N LEU A 48 1.50 -2.85 14.21
CA LEU A 48 1.81 -3.54 12.98
C LEU A 48 3.32 -3.53 12.70
N ASN A 49 3.99 -2.38 12.93
CA ASN A 49 5.44 -2.28 12.83
C ASN A 49 6.14 -3.19 13.84
N GLU A 50 5.62 -3.27 15.09
CA GLU A 50 6.17 -4.12 16.16
C GLU A 50 6.14 -5.62 15.77
N SER A 51 5.15 -6.04 14.99
CA SER A 51 5.09 -7.43 14.50
C SER A 51 6.29 -7.80 13.62
N LEU A 52 6.97 -6.81 13.04
CA LEU A 52 8.18 -6.98 12.22
C LEU A 52 9.49 -6.72 12.98
N ASN A 53 9.46 -6.52 14.31
CA ASN A 53 10.65 -6.09 15.07
C ASN A 53 11.87 -6.95 14.81
N TRP A 54 11.74 -8.27 14.75
CA TRP A 54 12.87 -9.14 14.47
C TRP A 54 13.53 -8.82 13.11
N LEU A 55 12.73 -8.61 12.07
CA LEU A 55 13.22 -8.30 10.73
C LEU A 55 13.88 -6.91 10.67
N VAL A 56 13.29 -5.95 11.37
CA VAL A 56 13.79 -4.57 11.43
C VAL A 56 15.09 -4.49 12.24
N GLU A 57 15.15 -5.13 13.43
CA GLU A 57 16.34 -5.13 14.30
C GLU A 57 17.51 -5.85 13.65
N ASN A 58 17.24 -6.90 12.86
CA ASN A 58 18.27 -7.61 12.11
C ASN A 58 18.60 -6.96 10.75
N GLY A 59 18.10 -5.75 10.48
CA GLY A 59 18.44 -5.00 9.26
C GLY A 59 17.93 -5.63 7.97
N LYS A 60 16.87 -6.43 8.04
CA LYS A 60 16.26 -7.06 6.86
C LYS A 60 15.39 -6.10 6.09
N VAL A 61 14.58 -5.33 6.82
CA VAL A 61 13.70 -4.29 6.27
C VAL A 61 13.82 -3.00 7.05
N LYS A 62 13.58 -1.88 6.39
CA LYS A 62 13.44 -0.55 6.98
C LYS A 62 12.11 0.04 6.56
N LEU A 63 11.28 0.42 7.53
CA LEU A 63 9.91 0.83 7.30
C LEU A 63 9.81 2.35 7.17
N TYR A 64 9.05 2.81 6.21
CA TYR A 64 8.72 4.22 5.95
C TYR A 64 7.21 4.39 6.00
N ASN A 65 6.68 4.67 7.19
CA ASN A 65 5.26 4.94 7.38
C ASN A 65 4.97 6.37 6.91
N ILE A 66 4.20 6.49 5.83
CA ILE A 66 3.95 7.78 5.20
C ILE A 66 2.52 8.26 5.43
N GLU A 67 2.36 9.56 5.67
CA GLU A 67 1.06 10.21 5.71
C GLU A 67 0.35 10.11 4.35
N THR A 68 -0.97 9.89 4.36
CA THR A 68 -1.81 9.95 3.16
C THR A 68 -2.56 11.27 3.08
N ILE A 69 -3.13 11.56 1.92
CA ILE A 69 -3.96 12.75 1.71
C ILE A 69 -5.45 12.42 1.69
N ASP A 70 -5.86 11.33 2.31
CA ASP A 70 -7.24 10.85 2.32
C ASP A 70 -8.25 11.94 2.69
N LYS A 71 -7.93 12.74 3.71
CA LYS A 71 -8.73 13.87 4.18
C LYS A 71 -8.87 15.03 3.17
N PHE A 72 -7.99 15.12 2.18
CA PHE A 72 -8.00 16.11 1.11
C PHE A 72 -8.43 15.52 -0.24
N SER A 73 -8.74 14.22 -0.27
CA SER A 73 -9.16 13.48 -1.45
C SER A 73 -10.47 12.73 -1.20
N PHE A 74 -10.44 11.41 -1.09
CA PHE A 74 -11.63 10.56 -1.00
C PHE A 74 -12.60 10.91 0.13
N TYR A 75 -12.11 11.41 1.25
CA TYR A 75 -12.92 11.75 2.43
C TYR A 75 -13.34 13.21 2.49
N ASP A 76 -12.86 14.08 1.60
CA ASP A 76 -13.37 15.44 1.50
C ASP A 76 -14.68 15.48 0.74
N LYS A 77 -15.79 15.45 1.48
CA LYS A 77 -17.13 15.51 0.91
C LYS A 77 -17.57 16.94 0.54
N ASN A 78 -16.74 17.96 0.82
CA ASN A 78 -17.04 19.35 0.47
C ASN A 78 -16.60 19.72 -0.94
N ILE A 79 -15.73 18.90 -1.56
CA ILE A 79 -15.25 19.10 -2.93
C ILE A 79 -15.92 18.11 -3.88
N HIS A 80 -16.02 18.48 -5.16
CA HIS A 80 -16.59 17.63 -6.20
C HIS A 80 -15.74 16.35 -6.38
N PRO A 81 -16.35 15.17 -6.69
CA PRO A 81 -15.62 13.92 -6.90
C PRO A 81 -14.48 14.00 -7.92
N SER A 82 -14.60 14.84 -8.96
CA SER A 82 -13.51 15.06 -9.92
C SER A 82 -12.27 15.71 -9.28
N GLU A 83 -12.44 16.52 -8.25
CA GLU A 83 -11.33 17.12 -7.50
C GLU A 83 -10.74 16.12 -6.51
N ARG A 84 -11.57 15.28 -5.86
CA ARG A 84 -11.11 14.20 -4.98
C ARG A 84 -10.14 13.27 -5.72
N ILE A 85 -10.54 12.81 -6.92
CA ILE A 85 -9.69 11.90 -7.70
C ILE A 85 -8.46 12.59 -8.27
N ARG A 86 -8.56 13.88 -8.64
CA ARG A 86 -7.42 14.67 -9.10
C ARG A 86 -6.39 14.88 -7.97
N ASN A 87 -6.84 15.18 -6.76
CA ASN A 87 -5.96 15.31 -5.60
C ASN A 87 -5.25 13.98 -5.33
N TYR A 88 -5.97 12.87 -5.35
CA TYR A 88 -5.36 11.55 -5.18
C TYR A 88 -4.37 11.21 -6.29
N GLU A 89 -4.63 11.61 -7.53
CA GLU A 89 -3.68 11.44 -8.63
C GLU A 89 -2.37 12.21 -8.39
N LEU A 90 -2.45 13.42 -7.84
CA LEU A 90 -1.24 14.17 -7.44
C LEU A 90 -0.45 13.42 -6.35
N TYR A 91 -1.14 12.75 -5.41
CA TYR A 91 -0.48 11.90 -4.41
C TYR A 91 0.23 10.70 -5.05
N MET A 92 -0.39 10.04 -6.03
CA MET A 92 0.26 8.95 -6.78
C MET A 92 1.50 9.45 -7.54
N GLN A 93 1.41 10.66 -8.14
CA GLN A 93 2.55 11.28 -8.82
C GLN A 93 3.66 11.68 -7.83
N PHE A 94 3.32 12.22 -6.67
CA PHE A 94 4.28 12.49 -5.60
C PHE A 94 5.05 11.22 -5.20
N LEU A 95 4.34 10.13 -4.92
CA LEU A 95 4.99 8.85 -4.60
C LEU A 95 5.94 8.41 -5.71
N LYS A 96 5.47 8.43 -6.96
CA LYS A 96 6.23 7.95 -8.12
C LYS A 96 7.42 8.83 -8.48
N GLN A 97 7.28 10.16 -8.42
CA GLN A 97 8.25 11.09 -8.99
C GLN A 97 9.17 11.76 -7.95
N GLU A 98 8.75 11.77 -6.68
CA GLU A 98 9.52 12.43 -5.61
C GLU A 98 9.94 11.43 -4.52
N PHE A 99 8.99 10.77 -3.86
CA PHE A 99 9.29 9.98 -2.65
C PHE A 99 10.01 8.68 -2.97
N VAL A 100 9.54 7.88 -3.92
CA VAL A 100 10.20 6.62 -4.30
C VAL A 100 11.61 6.88 -4.85
N PRO A 101 11.87 7.84 -5.75
CA PRO A 101 13.23 8.17 -6.17
C PRO A 101 14.15 8.63 -5.02
N TYR A 102 13.61 9.33 -4.03
CA TYR A 102 14.37 9.67 -2.82
C TYR A 102 14.80 8.40 -2.07
N ILE A 103 13.86 7.48 -1.79
CA ILE A 103 14.13 6.21 -1.12
C ILE A 103 15.12 5.35 -1.93
N GLN A 104 14.95 5.27 -3.24
CA GLN A 104 15.84 4.51 -4.13
C GLN A 104 17.29 5.00 -4.03
N ARG A 105 17.51 6.32 -4.06
CA ARG A 105 18.85 6.90 -3.90
C ARG A 105 19.42 6.65 -2.52
N LEU A 106 18.61 6.81 -1.47
CA LEU A 106 19.05 6.62 -0.08
C LEU A 106 19.51 5.19 0.20
N HIS A 107 18.87 4.20 -0.42
CA HIS A 107 19.15 2.78 -0.22
C HIS A 107 19.96 2.12 -1.36
N SER A 108 20.27 2.86 -2.42
CA SER A 108 20.91 2.31 -3.63
C SER A 108 20.17 1.11 -4.21
N VAL A 109 18.83 1.19 -4.26
CA VAL A 109 17.96 0.16 -4.82
C VAL A 109 17.19 0.67 -6.05
N HIS A 110 16.82 -0.24 -6.95
CA HIS A 110 16.01 0.11 -8.13
C HIS A 110 14.51 0.08 -7.86
N ARG A 111 14.08 -0.66 -6.84
CA ARG A 111 12.66 -0.85 -6.49
C ARG A 111 12.50 -0.84 -4.98
N VAL A 112 11.29 -0.53 -4.54
CA VAL A 112 10.89 -0.54 -3.13
C VAL A 112 9.85 -1.63 -2.87
N ALA A 113 9.68 -2.03 -1.61
CA ALA A 113 8.50 -2.75 -1.18
C ALA A 113 7.40 -1.76 -0.78
N VAL A 114 6.14 -2.18 -0.92
CA VAL A 114 4.98 -1.42 -0.46
C VAL A 114 4.05 -2.32 0.35
N ALA A 115 3.46 -1.81 1.41
CA ALA A 115 2.55 -2.58 2.25
C ALA A 115 1.47 -1.68 2.87
N GLY A 116 0.35 -2.30 3.22
CA GLY A 116 -0.70 -1.64 3.98
C GLY A 116 -1.86 -2.58 4.26
N ALA A 117 -2.67 -2.18 5.24
CA ALA A 117 -3.87 -2.91 5.63
C ALA A 117 -5.13 -2.10 5.31
N SER A 118 -6.23 -2.77 5.00
CA SER A 118 -7.51 -2.12 4.69
C SER A 118 -7.36 -1.10 3.55
N PHE A 119 -7.68 0.16 3.76
CA PHE A 119 -7.47 1.22 2.76
C PHE A 119 -5.98 1.49 2.49
N GLY A 120 -5.09 1.22 3.45
CA GLY A 120 -3.64 1.17 3.22
C GLY A 120 -3.24 0.07 2.23
N GLY A 121 -3.93 -1.07 2.27
CA GLY A 121 -3.81 -2.14 1.28
C GLY A 121 -4.25 -1.69 -0.12
N TYR A 122 -5.31 -0.86 -0.21
CA TYR A 122 -5.69 -0.21 -1.46
C TYR A 122 -4.56 0.70 -1.98
N HIS A 123 -4.00 1.58 -1.14
CA HIS A 123 -2.91 2.46 -1.56
C HIS A 123 -1.71 1.66 -2.07
N ALA A 124 -1.30 0.62 -1.34
CA ALA A 124 -0.19 -0.24 -1.73
C ALA A 124 -0.46 -0.95 -3.07
N ALA A 125 -1.64 -1.56 -3.22
CA ALA A 125 -2.01 -2.27 -4.44
C ALA A 125 -2.18 -1.32 -5.63
N ASN A 126 -2.87 -0.19 -5.46
CA ASN A 126 -3.05 0.77 -6.53
C ASN A 126 -1.71 1.33 -7.03
N PHE A 127 -0.81 1.67 -6.10
CA PHE A 127 0.52 2.15 -6.47
C PHE A 127 1.34 1.07 -7.18
N ALA A 128 1.38 -0.15 -6.66
CA ALA A 128 2.16 -1.25 -7.22
C ALA A 128 1.69 -1.65 -8.62
N PHE A 129 0.38 -1.74 -8.84
CA PHE A 129 -0.18 -2.12 -10.12
C PHE A 129 -0.06 -1.02 -11.18
N ARG A 130 -0.10 0.23 -10.79
CA ARG A 130 0.09 1.37 -11.70
C ARG A 130 1.57 1.62 -12.05
N PHE A 131 2.47 1.33 -11.13
CA PHE A 131 3.91 1.62 -11.28
C PHE A 131 4.78 0.38 -10.97
N PRO A 132 4.57 -0.74 -11.69
CA PRO A 132 5.30 -1.97 -11.43
C PRO A 132 6.80 -1.85 -11.62
N ASP A 133 7.26 -0.91 -12.42
CA ASP A 133 8.67 -0.64 -12.69
C ASP A 133 9.48 -0.24 -11.45
N VAL A 134 8.84 0.36 -10.44
CA VAL A 134 9.49 0.81 -9.19
C VAL A 134 9.13 0.00 -7.95
N VAL A 135 8.28 -1.01 -8.06
CA VAL A 135 7.87 -1.87 -6.95
C VAL A 135 8.40 -3.29 -7.15
N SER A 136 8.99 -3.87 -6.10
CA SER A 136 9.50 -5.24 -6.06
C SER A 136 8.59 -6.19 -5.30
N HIS A 137 7.97 -5.71 -4.21
CA HIS A 137 7.10 -6.49 -3.34
C HIS A 137 5.88 -5.65 -2.97
N MET A 138 4.71 -6.27 -3.01
CA MET A 138 3.45 -5.68 -2.58
C MET A 138 2.80 -6.60 -1.55
N PHE A 139 2.53 -6.06 -0.36
CA PHE A 139 1.81 -6.75 0.71
C PHE A 139 0.49 -6.02 0.96
N CYS A 140 -0.59 -6.59 0.46
CA CYS A 140 -1.94 -6.04 0.59
C CYS A 140 -2.72 -6.88 1.60
N LEU A 141 -2.91 -6.33 2.79
CA LEU A 141 -3.59 -7.01 3.90
C LEU A 141 -5.03 -6.50 3.94
N SER A 142 -6.01 -7.34 3.63
CA SER A 142 -7.44 -6.98 3.62
C SER A 142 -7.74 -5.73 2.79
N GLY A 143 -7.14 -5.60 1.61
CA GLY A 143 -7.24 -4.38 0.82
C GLY A 143 -8.56 -4.23 0.08
N ALA A 144 -8.99 -2.97 -0.08
CA ALA A 144 -9.99 -2.62 -1.09
C ALA A 144 -9.31 -2.49 -2.47
N PHE A 145 -10.09 -2.67 -3.56
CA PHE A 145 -9.57 -2.57 -4.93
C PHE A 145 -10.43 -1.67 -5.83
N SER A 146 -11.27 -0.84 -5.22
CA SER A 146 -12.10 0.13 -5.92
C SER A 146 -12.40 1.34 -5.03
N ILE A 147 -12.39 2.51 -5.66
CA ILE A 147 -12.75 3.78 -5.00
C ILE A 147 -14.11 4.32 -5.49
N ARG A 148 -14.88 3.51 -6.20
CA ARG A 148 -16.17 3.91 -6.77
C ARG A 148 -17.13 4.47 -5.72
N ASN A 149 -17.12 3.91 -4.50
CA ASN A 149 -17.97 4.36 -3.40
C ASN A 149 -17.64 5.78 -2.90
N PHE A 150 -16.46 6.30 -3.22
CA PHE A 150 -16.06 7.67 -2.88
C PHE A 150 -16.40 8.69 -3.96
N MET A 151 -16.87 8.23 -5.13
CA MET A 151 -17.02 9.08 -6.31
C MET A 151 -18.45 9.57 -6.53
N ASP A 152 -19.43 9.22 -5.67
CA ASP A 152 -20.81 9.67 -5.71
C ASP A 152 -21.44 9.55 -7.13
N GLY A 153 -21.12 8.46 -7.85
CA GLY A 153 -21.55 8.19 -9.23
C GLY A 153 -20.70 8.86 -10.32
N PHE A 154 -19.77 9.74 -9.96
CA PHE A 154 -18.86 10.35 -10.94
C PHE A 154 -17.87 9.30 -11.51
N SER A 155 -17.60 9.40 -12.81
CA SER A 155 -16.67 8.51 -13.51
C SER A 155 -15.89 9.26 -14.59
N ASN A 156 -14.60 8.99 -14.66
CA ASN A 156 -13.71 9.40 -15.73
C ASN A 156 -12.52 8.44 -15.81
N GLU A 157 -11.57 8.71 -16.66
CA GLU A 157 -10.36 7.92 -16.86
C GLU A 157 -9.52 7.80 -15.58
N LEU A 158 -9.40 8.87 -14.78
CA LEU A 158 -8.67 8.83 -13.51
C LEU A 158 -9.35 7.89 -12.51
N VAL A 159 -10.68 7.86 -12.44
CA VAL A 159 -11.41 6.92 -11.59
C VAL A 159 -11.14 5.48 -12.03
N TYR A 160 -11.17 5.20 -13.33
CA TYR A 160 -10.87 3.87 -13.87
C TYR A 160 -9.46 3.41 -13.48
N TYR A 161 -8.42 4.23 -13.73
CA TYR A 161 -7.04 3.89 -13.40
C TYR A 161 -6.70 3.92 -11.90
N ASN A 162 -7.65 4.30 -11.05
CA ASN A 162 -7.54 4.18 -9.60
C ASN A 162 -8.48 3.12 -9.01
N CYS A 163 -9.02 2.24 -9.85
CA CYS A 163 -9.76 1.04 -9.46
C CYS A 163 -9.02 -0.22 -9.95
N PRO A 164 -8.08 -0.78 -9.16
CA PRO A 164 -7.29 -1.96 -9.56
C PRO A 164 -8.14 -3.10 -10.10
N ARG A 165 -9.28 -3.41 -9.51
CA ARG A 165 -10.18 -4.47 -10.00
C ARG A 165 -10.76 -4.21 -11.40
N GLU A 166 -10.66 -2.98 -11.91
CA GLU A 166 -11.12 -2.64 -13.26
C GLU A 166 -9.96 -2.68 -14.27
N PHE A 167 -8.89 -1.89 -14.06
CA PHE A 167 -7.83 -1.79 -15.05
C PHE A 167 -6.96 -3.05 -15.13
N MET A 168 -6.78 -3.79 -14.04
CA MET A 168 -5.99 -5.02 -14.04
C MET A 168 -6.59 -6.14 -14.92
N ARG A 169 -7.88 -6.09 -15.23
CA ARG A 169 -8.52 -7.02 -16.18
C ARG A 169 -7.94 -6.92 -17.60
N ASN A 170 -7.37 -5.78 -17.95
CA ASN A 170 -6.83 -5.48 -19.26
C ASN A 170 -5.30 -5.34 -19.26
N ASP A 171 -4.63 -5.45 -18.11
CA ASP A 171 -3.20 -5.26 -18.02
C ASP A 171 -2.41 -6.53 -18.41
N GLU A 172 -1.13 -6.37 -18.73
CA GLU A 172 -0.27 -7.39 -19.30
C GLU A 172 0.63 -8.03 -18.23
N ALA A 173 0.56 -9.36 -18.10
CA ALA A 173 1.28 -10.12 -17.08
C ALA A 173 2.80 -9.89 -17.07
N TRP A 174 3.40 -9.60 -18.23
CA TRP A 174 4.86 -9.40 -18.31
C TRP A 174 5.37 -8.22 -17.47
N LYS A 175 4.53 -7.21 -17.26
CA LYS A 175 4.87 -6.02 -16.42
C LYS A 175 5.13 -6.41 -14.97
N PHE A 176 4.53 -7.51 -14.49
CA PHE A 176 4.54 -7.93 -13.09
C PHE A 176 5.45 -9.12 -12.80
N LYS A 177 6.15 -9.68 -13.81
CA LYS A 177 6.98 -10.88 -13.64
C LYS A 177 8.06 -10.79 -12.56
N HIS A 178 8.52 -9.60 -12.25
CA HIS A 178 9.57 -9.35 -11.26
C HIS A 178 9.02 -9.01 -9.87
N MET A 179 7.69 -8.85 -9.75
CA MET A 179 7.03 -8.40 -8.53
C MET A 179 6.53 -9.58 -7.71
N HIS A 180 6.81 -9.58 -6.42
CA HIS A 180 6.20 -10.47 -5.46
C HIS A 180 4.93 -9.83 -4.93
N ILE A 181 3.79 -10.45 -5.21
CA ILE A 181 2.46 -9.95 -4.88
C ILE A 181 1.86 -10.84 -3.80
N VAL A 182 1.49 -10.26 -2.66
CA VAL A 182 0.77 -10.95 -1.59
C VAL A 182 -0.57 -10.27 -1.37
N LEU A 183 -1.64 -11.04 -1.45
CA LEU A 183 -3.01 -10.65 -1.10
C LEU A 183 -3.46 -11.50 0.09
N SER A 184 -3.77 -10.87 1.21
CA SER A 184 -4.24 -11.57 2.40
C SER A 184 -5.59 -11.05 2.86
N THR A 185 -6.43 -11.93 3.40
CA THR A 185 -7.76 -11.64 3.93
C THR A 185 -8.16 -12.72 4.93
N SER A 186 -9.41 -12.71 5.40
CA SER A 186 -10.01 -13.82 6.15
C SER A 186 -11.48 -14.02 5.76
N ASP A 187 -12.07 -15.13 6.18
CA ASP A 187 -13.49 -15.46 5.87
C ASP A 187 -14.51 -14.57 6.60
N GLU A 188 -14.09 -13.83 7.62
CA GLU A 188 -14.93 -12.84 8.33
C GLU A 188 -14.54 -11.37 7.99
N ASP A 189 -13.75 -11.18 6.92
CA ASP A 189 -13.25 -9.89 6.50
C ASP A 189 -14.25 -9.17 5.57
N ILE A 190 -14.52 -7.90 5.85
CA ILE A 190 -15.39 -7.07 4.98
C ILE A 190 -14.82 -6.86 3.57
N CYS A 191 -13.51 -7.05 3.38
CA CYS A 191 -12.83 -6.98 2.09
C CYS A 191 -12.65 -8.35 1.42
N LEU A 192 -13.19 -9.44 1.99
CA LEU A 192 -13.03 -10.80 1.50
C LEU A 192 -13.35 -10.92 0.01
N GLU A 193 -14.55 -10.51 -0.40
CA GLU A 193 -15.02 -10.66 -1.77
C GLU A 193 -14.17 -9.84 -2.76
N GLN A 194 -13.75 -8.63 -2.38
CA GLN A 194 -12.87 -7.82 -3.21
C GLN A 194 -11.48 -8.44 -3.35
N THR A 195 -10.96 -9.05 -2.28
CA THR A 195 -9.65 -9.72 -2.30
C THR A 195 -9.69 -11.00 -3.13
N ARG A 196 -10.75 -11.79 -3.01
CA ARG A 196 -10.99 -12.97 -3.86
C ARG A 196 -11.11 -12.60 -5.35
N GLU A 197 -11.92 -11.55 -5.64
CA GLU A 197 -12.06 -11.05 -7.01
C GLU A 197 -10.70 -10.63 -7.58
N MET A 198 -9.91 -9.88 -6.81
CA MET A 198 -8.59 -9.42 -7.26
C MET A 198 -7.63 -10.59 -7.50
N ALA A 199 -7.59 -11.59 -6.60
CA ALA A 199 -6.82 -12.80 -6.79
C ALA A 199 -7.26 -13.57 -8.06
N GLY A 200 -8.56 -13.67 -8.31
CA GLY A 200 -9.12 -14.24 -9.54
C GLY A 200 -8.64 -13.50 -10.80
N ILE A 201 -8.68 -12.17 -10.79
CA ILE A 201 -8.19 -11.34 -11.91
C ILE A 201 -6.70 -11.61 -12.16
N LEU A 202 -5.87 -11.64 -11.12
CA LEU A 202 -4.44 -11.92 -11.26
C LEU A 202 -4.20 -13.32 -11.84
N ALA A 203 -4.95 -14.34 -11.38
CA ALA A 203 -4.87 -15.70 -11.87
C ALA A 203 -5.28 -15.79 -13.36
N GLU A 204 -6.41 -15.19 -13.75
CA GLU A 204 -6.90 -15.12 -15.13
C GLU A 204 -5.90 -14.44 -16.07
N ARG A 205 -5.19 -13.43 -15.58
CA ARG A 205 -4.14 -12.72 -16.32
C ARG A 205 -2.78 -13.41 -16.31
N GLY A 206 -2.63 -14.54 -15.59
CA GLY A 206 -1.36 -15.26 -15.48
C GLY A 206 -0.30 -14.49 -14.66
N ILE A 207 -0.72 -13.64 -13.73
CA ILE A 207 0.15 -12.87 -12.84
C ILE A 207 0.38 -13.67 -11.55
N ASN A 208 1.62 -14.04 -11.29
CA ASN A 208 1.97 -14.79 -10.09
C ASN A 208 1.69 -13.97 -8.82
N HIS A 209 1.00 -14.57 -7.88
CA HIS A 209 0.69 -13.97 -6.59
C HIS A 209 0.53 -15.03 -5.50
N TRP A 210 0.71 -14.63 -4.27
CA TRP A 210 0.38 -15.42 -3.10
C TRP A 210 -0.95 -14.91 -2.55
N TYR A 211 -1.98 -15.74 -2.61
CA TYR A 211 -3.27 -15.49 -1.97
C TYR A 211 -3.32 -16.26 -0.65
N ASP A 212 -3.65 -15.56 0.44
CA ASP A 212 -3.78 -16.09 1.79
C ASP A 212 -5.15 -15.73 2.36
N GLU A 213 -5.91 -16.72 2.79
CA GLU A 213 -7.23 -16.56 3.41
C GLU A 213 -7.25 -17.23 4.77
N GLN A 214 -7.25 -16.44 5.82
CA GLN A 214 -7.32 -16.89 7.20
C GLN A 214 -8.77 -17.25 7.60
N LYS A 215 -8.95 -17.91 8.75
CA LYS A 215 -10.23 -18.34 9.26
C LYS A 215 -10.53 -17.71 10.62
N TRP A 216 -11.79 -17.36 10.82
CA TRP A 216 -12.33 -16.96 12.12
C TRP A 216 -11.70 -15.68 12.70
N ILE A 217 -11.24 -14.77 11.87
CA ILE A 217 -10.64 -13.50 12.31
C ILE A 217 -11.26 -12.34 11.53
N ASN A 218 -11.74 -11.32 12.23
CA ASN A 218 -12.35 -10.13 11.64
C ASN A 218 -11.32 -9.21 10.95
N HIS A 219 -11.84 -8.27 10.16
CA HIS A 219 -11.10 -7.19 9.51
C HIS A 219 -10.51 -6.23 10.55
N ASP A 220 -9.39 -6.59 11.19
CA ASP A 220 -8.79 -5.80 12.26
C ASP A 220 -7.29 -6.12 12.44
N TRP A 221 -6.61 -5.30 13.21
CA TRP A 221 -5.18 -5.36 13.51
C TRP A 221 -4.66 -6.73 13.98
N PRO A 222 -5.39 -7.54 14.78
CA PRO A 222 -4.94 -8.89 15.13
C PRO A 222 -4.66 -9.77 13.92
N LEU A 223 -5.53 -9.76 12.91
CA LEU A 223 -5.33 -10.48 11.65
C LEU A 223 -4.02 -10.05 10.99
N TRP A 224 -3.85 -8.75 10.77
CA TRP A 224 -2.72 -8.21 10.03
C TRP A 224 -1.40 -8.42 10.75
N ARG A 225 -1.36 -8.26 12.08
CA ARG A 225 -0.16 -8.56 12.89
C ARG A 225 0.22 -10.03 12.88
N MET A 226 -0.75 -10.92 12.75
CA MET A 226 -0.51 -12.36 12.68
C MET A 226 0.13 -12.77 11.34
N VAL A 227 -0.39 -12.29 10.23
CA VAL A 227 0.02 -12.76 8.91
C VAL A 227 1.23 -12.01 8.34
N PHE A 228 1.37 -10.72 8.61
CA PHE A 228 2.36 -9.87 7.98
C PHE A 228 3.81 -10.32 8.21
N PRO A 229 4.23 -10.73 9.43
CA PRO A 229 5.59 -11.25 9.66
C PRO A 229 5.92 -12.48 8.81
N THR A 230 4.96 -13.35 8.58
CA THR A 230 5.13 -14.55 7.74
C THR A 230 5.44 -14.17 6.30
N PHE A 231 4.70 -13.21 5.75
CA PHE A 231 4.92 -12.76 4.38
C PHE A 231 6.24 -12.04 4.21
N VAL A 232 6.53 -11.08 5.08
CA VAL A 232 7.79 -10.32 5.01
C VAL A 232 8.99 -11.23 5.27
N GLY A 233 8.88 -12.12 6.26
CA GLY A 233 9.94 -13.10 6.58
C GLY A 233 10.22 -14.08 5.42
N ARG A 234 9.23 -14.40 4.60
CA ARG A 234 9.41 -15.28 3.43
C ARG A 234 10.35 -14.68 2.39
N PHE A 235 10.37 -13.37 2.23
CA PHE A 235 11.13 -12.68 1.19
C PHE A 235 12.42 -12.01 1.70
N PHE A 236 12.45 -11.64 2.98
CA PHE A 236 13.55 -10.85 3.55
C PHE A 236 14.22 -11.52 4.76
N GLY A 237 13.67 -12.63 5.26
CA GLY A 237 14.15 -13.37 6.42
C GLY A 237 15.47 -14.13 6.23
#